data_457405d624c0caf47230d67637b5a855
#
_entry.id   457405d624c0caf47230d67637b5a855
#
_cell.length_a   1.000
_cell.length_b   1.000
_cell.length_c   1.000
_cell.angle_alpha   90.00
_cell.angle_beta   90.00
_cell.angle_gamma   90.00
#
_symmetry.space_group_name_H-M   'P 1'
#
loop_
_entity.id
_entity.type
_entity.pdbx_description
1 polymer ?
#
loop_
_entity_poly.entity_id
_entity_poly.type
_entity_poly.pdbx_seq_one_letter_code
_entity_poly.pdbx_strand_id
1 'polypeptide(L)' 'MRYRVHIEMSRDGYPQRLQTALLVGGSSQGVAKARAQELAREQHPECDDFRVYHVEELGKCKKTL' A
#
# COMPACT_ATOMS: atom_id res chain seq x y z
N MET A 1 -1.52 6.03 13.88
CA MET A 1 -2.36 6.48 12.75
C MET A 1 -2.54 5.36 11.76
N ARG A 2 -3.64 5.39 11.07
CA ARG A 2 -3.92 4.41 10.05
C ARG A 2 -3.81 5.04 8.67
N TYR A 3 -3.37 4.26 7.74
CA TYR A 3 -3.20 4.71 6.36
C TYR A 3 -3.74 3.66 5.42
N ARG A 4 -4.30 4.13 4.31
CA ARG A 4 -4.59 3.27 3.17
C ARG A 4 -3.52 3.54 2.13
N VAL A 5 -2.73 2.53 1.86
CA VAL A 5 -1.62 2.67 0.93
C VAL A 5 -1.97 1.97 -0.36
N HIS A 6 -1.96 2.73 -1.45
CA HIS A 6 -2.29 2.20 -2.77
C HIS A 6 -1.00 1.82 -3.47
N ILE A 7 -0.91 0.56 -3.85
CA ILE A 7 0.29 0.00 -4.43
C ILE A 7 -0.03 -0.56 -5.81
N GLU A 8 0.82 -0.24 -6.76
CA GLU A 8 0.80 -0.81 -8.09
C GLU A 8 1.91 -1.84 -8.16
N MET A 9 1.56 -3.02 -8.63
CA MET A 9 2.50 -4.13 -8.72
C MET A 9 2.61 -4.58 -10.16
N SER A 10 3.79 -5.01 -10.53
CA SER A 10 3.99 -5.58 -11.85
C SER A 10 4.76 -6.88 -11.73
N ARG A 11 4.61 -7.70 -12.74
CA ARG A 11 5.20 -9.02 -12.80
C ARG A 11 5.95 -9.15 -14.11
N ASP A 12 7.14 -9.67 -14.05
CA ASP A 12 7.97 -9.83 -15.23
C ASP A 12 7.27 -10.72 -16.25
N GLY A 13 7.24 -10.25 -17.49
CA GLY A 13 6.58 -11.00 -18.55
C GLY A 13 5.09 -10.76 -18.70
N TYR A 14 4.51 -9.97 -17.80
CA TYR A 14 3.08 -9.65 -17.86
C TYR A 14 2.89 -8.16 -18.14
N PRO A 15 2.14 -7.82 -19.19
CA PRO A 15 1.94 -6.41 -19.51
C PRO A 15 0.98 -5.69 -18.56
N GLN A 16 0.13 -6.43 -17.86
CA GLN A 16 -0.85 -5.83 -16.99
C GLN A 16 -0.26 -5.56 -15.62
N ARG A 17 -0.72 -4.48 -15.01
CA ARG A 17 -0.33 -4.12 -13.67
C ARG A 17 -1.49 -4.35 -12.74
N LEU A 18 -1.18 -4.80 -11.54
CA LEU A 18 -2.16 -5.03 -10.50
C LEU A 18 -2.13 -3.87 -9.54
N GLN A 19 -3.30 -3.51 -9.03
CA GLN A 19 -3.40 -2.45 -8.04
C GLN A 19 -4.11 -2.99 -6.82
N THR A 20 -3.63 -2.60 -5.66
CA THR A 20 -4.23 -3.01 -4.41
C THR A 20 -4.14 -1.86 -3.41
N ALA A 21 -4.99 -1.90 -2.41
CA ALA A 21 -4.95 -0.94 -1.32
C ALA A 21 -4.87 -1.72 -0.02
N LEU A 22 -3.91 -1.36 0.82
CA LEU A 22 -3.68 -2.03 2.08
C LEU A 22 -3.86 -1.06 3.22
N LEU A 23 -4.52 -1.52 4.28
CA LEU A 23 -4.67 -0.74 5.49
C LEU A 23 -3.52 -1.09 6.43
N VAL A 24 -2.75 -0.09 6.78
CA VAL A 24 -1.61 -0.30 7.67
C VAL A 24 -1.57 0.79 8.72
N GLY A 25 -0.98 0.47 9.85
CA GLY A 25 -0.70 1.45 10.88
C GLY A 25 0.74 1.92 10.78
N GLY A 26 1.00 3.10 11.28
CA GLY A 26 2.35 3.62 11.32
C GLY A 26 2.40 4.98 11.98
N SER A 27 3.60 5.39 12.36
CA SER A 27 3.81 6.69 12.97
C SER A 27 3.93 7.80 11.94
N SER A 28 4.16 7.43 10.68
CA SER A 28 4.29 8.38 9.60
C SER A 28 3.96 7.70 8.29
N GLN A 29 3.83 8.52 7.25
CA GLN A 29 3.60 7.98 5.90
C GLN A 29 4.74 7.08 5.44
N GLY A 30 5.97 7.46 5.78
CA GLY A 30 7.12 6.64 5.39
C GLY A 30 7.07 5.26 5.99
N VAL A 31 6.74 5.17 7.27
CA VAL A 31 6.61 3.88 7.93
C VAL A 31 5.46 3.08 7.31
N ALA A 32 4.33 3.74 7.05
CA ALA A 32 3.19 3.06 6.46
C ALA A 32 3.52 2.51 5.07
N LYS A 33 4.24 3.27 4.26
CA LYS A 33 4.64 2.81 2.93
C LYS A 33 5.52 1.57 3.03
N ALA A 34 6.48 1.57 3.94
CA ALA A 34 7.38 0.44 4.09
C ALA A 34 6.61 -0.81 4.52
N ARG A 35 5.72 -0.66 5.49
CA ARG A 35 4.91 -1.78 5.96
C ARG A 35 4.02 -2.33 4.86
N ALA A 36 3.40 -1.43 4.10
CA ALA A 36 2.51 -1.86 3.03
C ALA A 36 3.27 -2.61 1.95
N GLN A 37 4.48 -2.16 1.60
CA GLN A 37 5.28 -2.87 0.62
C GLN A 37 5.66 -4.26 1.09
N GLU A 38 5.98 -4.41 2.36
CA GLU A 38 6.29 -5.73 2.90
C GLU A 38 5.07 -6.65 2.83
N LEU A 39 3.90 -6.12 3.21
CA LEU A 39 2.68 -6.92 3.14
C LEU A 39 2.34 -7.30 1.71
N ALA A 40 2.52 -6.37 0.78
CA ALA A 40 2.24 -6.65 -0.62
C ALA A 40 3.14 -7.77 -1.13
N ARG A 41 4.40 -7.76 -0.74
CA ARG A 41 5.32 -8.82 -1.17
C ARG A 41 4.93 -10.17 -0.60
N GLU A 42 4.43 -10.19 0.62
CA GLU A 42 3.98 -11.43 1.23
C GLU A 42 2.73 -11.96 0.55
N GLN A 43 1.81 -11.07 0.19
CA GLN A 43 0.57 -11.47 -0.43
C GLN A 43 0.73 -11.81 -1.92
N HIS A 44 1.70 -11.18 -2.56
CA HIS A 44 1.91 -11.33 -4.00
C HIS A 44 3.38 -11.63 -4.29
N PRO A 45 3.87 -12.81 -3.87
CA PRO A 45 5.28 -13.12 -4.08
C PRO A 45 5.64 -13.29 -5.54
N GLU A 46 4.65 -13.47 -6.40
CA GLU A 46 4.90 -13.60 -7.83
C GLU A 46 5.23 -12.27 -8.50
N CYS A 47 4.98 -11.16 -7.84
CA CYS A 47 5.24 -9.84 -8.42
C CYS A 47 6.67 -9.41 -8.12
N ASP A 48 7.27 -8.71 -9.09
CA ASP A 48 8.68 -8.32 -9.00
C ASP A 48 8.85 -6.86 -8.62
N ASP A 49 7.87 -6.03 -8.90
CA ASP A 49 7.98 -4.60 -8.68
C ASP A 49 6.76 -4.10 -7.93
N PHE A 50 7.01 -3.30 -6.91
CA PHE A 50 5.94 -2.74 -6.08
C PHE A 50 6.17 -1.24 -5.97
N ARG A 51 5.16 -0.47 -6.34
CA ARG A 51 5.25 0.99 -6.31
C ARG A 51 4.06 1.56 -5.57
N VAL A 52 4.35 2.36 -4.56
CA VAL A 52 3.31 3.12 -3.86
C VAL A 52 3.03 4.36 -4.68
N TYR A 53 1.79 4.54 -5.11
CA TYR A 53 1.42 5.70 -5.89
C TYR A 53 0.47 6.65 -5.17
N HIS A 54 -0.09 6.22 -4.04
CA HIS A 54 -0.99 7.08 -3.29
C HIS A 54 -1.08 6.59 -1.85
N VAL A 55 -1.15 7.53 -0.92
CA VAL A 55 -1.31 7.22 0.50
C VAL A 55 -2.41 8.11 1.04
N GLU A 56 -3.39 7.49 1.68
CA GLU A 56 -4.46 8.21 2.35
C GLU A 56 -4.32 8.06 3.85
N GLU A 57 -4.44 9.16 4.55
CA GLU A 57 -4.40 9.14 6.01
C GLU A 57 -5.82 8.97 6.53
N LEU A 58 -6.04 7.95 7.33
CA LEU A 58 -7.38 7.58 7.80
C LEU A 58 -7.60 7.85 9.28
N GLY A 59 -6.60 8.28 9.99
CA GLY A 59 -6.67 8.33 11.44
C GLY A 59 -7.52 9.43 12.03
N LYS A 60 -7.98 10.33 11.24
CA LYS A 60 -8.77 11.44 11.76
C LYS A 60 -10.23 11.21 11.61
N CYS A 61 -10.90 11.35 12.39
CA CYS A 61 -12.26 11.06 12.12
C CYS A 61 -13.24 12.11 12.39
N LYS A 62 -13.14 12.13 12.13
CA LYS A 62 -13.83 12.52 12.27
C LYS A 62 -14.80 12.61 12.32
N LYS A 63 -15.19 12.83 12.44
CA LYS A 63 -16.02 13.05 12.58
C LYS A 63 -16.86 13.20 12.38
N THR A 64 -17.26 13.39 12.39
CA THR A 64 -18.06 13.72 12.23
C THR A 64 -18.95 13.73 12.21
N LEU A 65 -19.45 13.85 12.38
CA LEU A 65 -20.33 14.10 12.48
C LEU A 65 -20.83 14.18 12.67
#